data_44ac360a27792ac3fb5fee59bea67f3f
#
_entry.id   44ac360a27792ac3fb5fee59bea67f3f
#
_cell.length_a   1.000
_cell.length_b   1.000
_cell.length_c   1.000
_cell.angle_alpha   90.00
_cell.angle_beta   90.00
_cell.angle_gamma   90.00
#
_symmetry.space_group_name_H-M   'P 1'
#
loop_
_entity.id
_entity.type
_entity.pdbx_description
1 polymer ?
#
loop_
_entity_poly.entity_id
_entity_poly.type
_entity_poly.pdbx_seq_one_letter_code
_entity_poly.pdbx_strand_id
1 'polypeptide(L)'
;LPLIEDAAQAFGATWRGARIGTFGALAAFSLQQGKHITTGEGGIVATDDDALARRLFLFVNKAWGYGDPKPDHYFPAPNYRLTELQGAVALAQLPKLDQVVAARRD
;
A
#
# COMPACT_ATOMS: atom_id res chain seq x y z
N LEU A 1 -1.58 17.56 14.12
CA LEU A 1 -2.21 16.25 13.88
C LEU A 1 -1.58 15.59 12.66
N PRO A 2 -1.27 14.29 12.70
CA PRO A 2 -0.80 13.59 11.51
C PRO A 2 -1.91 13.53 10.45
N LEU A 3 -1.53 13.73 9.19
CA LEU A 3 -2.40 13.53 8.03
C LEU A 3 -2.29 12.07 7.58
N ILE A 4 -3.41 11.43 7.32
CA ILE A 4 -3.48 10.12 6.66
C ILE A 4 -4.27 10.31 5.36
N GLU A 5 -3.68 9.90 4.24
CA GLU A 5 -4.33 10.01 2.94
C GLU A 5 -5.14 8.74 2.63
N ASP A 6 -6.46 8.87 2.49
CA ASP A 6 -7.26 7.84 1.82
C ASP A 6 -7.10 8.01 0.31
N ALA A 7 -6.13 7.29 -0.24
CA ALA A 7 -5.80 7.27 -1.66
C ALA A 7 -6.39 6.04 -2.38
N ALA A 8 -7.41 5.38 -1.80
CA ALA A 8 -7.99 4.15 -2.34
C ALA A 8 -8.55 4.30 -3.76
N GLN A 9 -8.83 5.50 -4.23
CA GLN A 9 -9.30 5.79 -5.59
C GLN A 9 -8.38 6.74 -6.37
N ALA A 10 -7.18 7.01 -5.85
CA ALA A 10 -6.28 8.06 -6.35
C ALA A 10 -4.93 7.52 -6.86
N PHE A 11 -4.85 6.24 -7.22
CA PHE A 11 -3.61 5.66 -7.72
C PHE A 11 -3.15 6.38 -9.01
N GLY A 12 -1.94 6.97 -8.99
CA GLY A 12 -1.41 7.77 -10.09
C GLY A 12 -1.92 9.21 -10.18
N ALA A 13 -2.83 9.64 -9.31
CA ALA A 13 -3.31 11.02 -9.25
C ALA A 13 -2.22 11.98 -8.72
N THR A 14 -2.35 13.25 -9.12
CA THR A 14 -1.47 14.34 -8.65
C THR A 14 -2.28 15.53 -8.16
N TRP A 15 -1.75 16.24 -7.20
CA TRP A 15 -2.26 17.52 -6.73
C TRP A 15 -1.11 18.53 -6.64
N ARG A 16 -1.27 19.69 -7.28
CA ARG A 16 -0.24 20.73 -7.35
C ARG A 16 1.14 20.21 -7.79
N GLY A 17 1.16 19.25 -8.73
CA GLY A 17 2.38 18.67 -9.28
C GLY A 17 3.01 17.55 -8.47
N ALA A 18 2.55 17.27 -7.23
CA ALA A 18 3.02 16.16 -6.42
C ALA A 18 2.04 14.97 -6.48
N ARG A 19 2.54 13.75 -6.35
CA ARG A 19 1.70 12.54 -6.37
C ARG A 19 0.88 12.44 -5.09
N ILE A 20 -0.39 12.04 -5.22
CA ILE A 20 -1.20 11.63 -4.06
C ILE A 20 -0.50 10.43 -3.39
N GLY A 21 -0.46 10.44 -2.08
CA GLY A 21 0.26 9.46 -1.26
C GLY A 21 1.61 9.95 -0.72
N THR A 22 1.97 11.23 -1.01
CA THR A 22 3.24 11.84 -0.58
C THR A 22 3.05 13.07 0.32
N PHE A 23 1.84 13.39 0.73
CA PHE A 23 1.52 14.58 1.54
C PHE A 23 1.37 14.25 3.03
N GLY A 24 0.88 13.06 3.35
CA GLY A 24 0.60 12.63 4.71
C GLY A 24 1.72 11.80 5.32
N ALA A 25 1.57 11.51 6.63
CA ALA A 25 2.43 10.55 7.31
C ALA A 25 2.26 9.12 6.77
N LEU A 26 1.05 8.81 6.30
CA LEU A 26 0.67 7.53 5.69
C LEU A 26 -0.29 7.78 4.53
N ALA A 27 -0.25 6.90 3.53
CA ALA A 27 -1.25 6.84 2.48
C ALA A 27 -1.70 5.40 2.25
N ALA A 28 -3.01 5.19 2.06
CA ALA A 28 -3.59 3.87 1.79
C ALA A 28 -4.18 3.83 0.37
N PHE A 29 -3.77 2.83 -0.41
CA PHE A 29 -4.23 2.57 -1.77
C PHE A 29 -4.95 1.23 -1.84
N SER A 30 -5.98 1.14 -2.67
CA SER A 30 -6.73 -0.10 -2.90
C SER A 30 -6.27 -0.80 -4.16
N LEU A 31 -6.16 -2.13 -4.10
CA LEU A 31 -5.94 -3.04 -5.23
C LEU A 31 -7.17 -3.93 -5.50
N GLN A 32 -8.35 -3.50 -5.05
CA GLN A 32 -9.62 -4.16 -5.31
C GLN A 32 -9.91 -4.20 -6.82
N GLN A 33 -10.68 -5.17 -7.29
CA GLN A 33 -10.91 -5.47 -8.71
C GLN A 33 -11.32 -4.28 -9.60
N GLY A 34 -12.01 -3.27 -9.07
CA GLY A 34 -12.45 -2.08 -9.82
C GLY A 34 -11.43 -0.95 -9.91
N LYS A 35 -10.25 -1.09 -9.32
CA LYS A 35 -9.22 -0.03 -9.25
C LYS A 35 -8.37 0.04 -10.52
N HIS A 36 -7.52 1.07 -10.62
CA HIS A 36 -6.66 1.32 -11.79
C HIS A 36 -5.67 0.17 -12.05
N ILE A 37 -5.09 -0.36 -10.97
CA ILE A 37 -4.38 -1.64 -10.96
C ILE A 37 -5.01 -2.52 -9.88
N THR A 38 -5.01 -3.82 -10.10
CA THR A 38 -5.76 -4.73 -9.22
C THR A 38 -5.03 -6.04 -9.00
N THR A 39 -5.23 -6.62 -7.83
CA THR A 39 -4.86 -8.00 -7.48
C THR A 39 -6.08 -8.85 -7.12
N GLY A 40 -7.28 -8.41 -7.58
CA GLY A 40 -8.58 -8.95 -7.18
C GLY A 40 -9.05 -8.28 -5.90
N GLU A 41 -8.39 -8.54 -4.81
CA GLU A 41 -8.47 -7.85 -3.53
C GLU A 41 -7.06 -7.53 -3.03
N GLY A 42 -6.91 -6.48 -2.25
CA GLY A 42 -5.63 -6.09 -1.66
C GLY A 42 -5.50 -4.59 -1.44
N GLY A 43 -4.38 -4.20 -0.87
CA GLY A 43 -4.05 -2.80 -0.62
C GLY A 43 -2.55 -2.59 -0.40
N ILE A 44 -2.15 -1.34 -0.51
CA ILE A 44 -0.79 -0.88 -0.23
C ILE A 44 -0.88 0.28 0.74
N VAL A 45 -0.01 0.29 1.75
CA VAL A 45 0.21 1.47 2.60
C VAL A 45 1.62 1.98 2.35
N ALA A 46 1.74 3.28 2.10
CA ALA A 46 3.01 3.96 1.84
C ALA A 46 3.32 4.96 2.96
N THR A 47 4.60 5.09 3.29
CA THR A 47 5.13 6.09 4.22
C THR A 47 6.62 6.30 3.96
N ASP A 48 7.11 7.51 4.23
CA ASP A 48 8.54 7.85 4.24
C ASP A 48 9.14 7.80 5.66
N ASP A 49 8.35 7.44 6.68
CA ASP A 49 8.79 7.30 8.06
C ASP A 49 9.14 5.84 8.38
N ASP A 50 10.42 5.56 8.62
CA ASP A 50 10.93 4.21 8.92
C ASP A 50 10.28 3.58 10.16
N ALA A 51 9.97 4.38 11.18
CA ALA A 51 9.34 3.87 12.39
C ALA A 51 7.88 3.46 12.12
N LEU A 52 7.14 4.24 11.31
CA LEU A 52 5.81 3.87 10.84
C LEU A 52 5.86 2.67 9.91
N ALA A 53 6.81 2.61 8.96
CA ALA A 53 7.01 1.48 8.06
C ALA A 53 7.24 0.18 8.86
N ARG A 54 8.13 0.22 9.86
CA ARG A 54 8.36 -0.93 10.75
C ARG A 54 7.11 -1.34 11.51
N ARG A 55 6.35 -0.39 12.03
CA ARG A 55 5.11 -0.65 12.77
C ARG A 55 4.03 -1.26 11.88
N LEU A 56 3.88 -0.77 10.65
CA LEU A 56 2.98 -1.32 9.64
C LEU A 56 3.38 -2.75 9.27
N PHE A 57 4.66 -2.98 9.00
CA PHE A 57 5.18 -4.32 8.71
C PHE A 57 4.81 -5.32 9.81
N LEU A 58 5.04 -4.97 11.08
CA LEU A 58 4.65 -5.80 12.21
C LEU A 58 3.13 -6.00 12.26
N PHE A 59 2.35 -4.92 12.11
CA PHE A 59 0.89 -4.98 12.20
C PHE A 59 0.29 -5.94 11.18
N VAL A 60 0.69 -5.86 9.90
CA VAL A 60 0.15 -6.75 8.86
C VAL A 60 0.66 -8.18 8.97
N ASN A 61 1.74 -8.41 9.70
CA ASN A 61 2.42 -9.70 9.87
C ASN A 61 2.19 -10.35 11.24
N LYS A 62 1.07 -10.16 11.87
CA LYS A 62 0.77 -10.74 13.21
C LYS A 62 1.72 -10.22 14.30
N ALA A 63 2.31 -9.05 14.11
CA ALA A 63 3.38 -8.47 14.95
C ALA A 63 4.62 -9.39 15.14
N TRP A 64 4.83 -10.36 14.24
CA TRP A 64 6.00 -11.22 14.29
C TRP A 64 7.24 -10.51 13.75
N GLY A 65 8.30 -10.47 14.53
CA GLY A 65 9.55 -9.78 14.20
C GLY A 65 10.44 -10.52 13.21
N TYR A 66 9.98 -10.70 11.96
CA TYR A 66 10.80 -11.29 10.91
C TYR A 66 12.11 -10.53 10.72
N GLY A 67 13.23 -11.27 10.72
CA GLY A 67 14.57 -10.71 10.56
C GLY A 67 15.20 -10.17 11.85
N ASP A 68 14.48 -10.14 12.95
CA ASP A 68 15.04 -9.73 14.23
C ASP A 68 15.89 -10.86 14.85
N PRO A 69 16.94 -10.54 15.63
CA PRO A 69 17.79 -11.55 16.27
C PRO A 69 17.04 -12.47 17.23
N LYS A 70 15.96 -11.97 17.83
CA LYS A 70 15.06 -12.71 18.74
C LYS A 70 13.61 -12.36 18.37
N PRO A 71 13.07 -12.97 17.30
CA PRO A 71 11.73 -12.67 16.86
C PRO A 71 10.69 -13.13 17.88
N ASP A 72 9.67 -12.31 18.07
CA ASP A 72 8.52 -12.61 18.93
C ASP A 72 7.27 -11.91 18.38
N HIS A 73 6.11 -12.20 18.95
CA HIS A 73 4.89 -11.42 18.74
C HIS A 73 4.89 -10.20 19.67
N TYR A 74 5.24 -9.03 19.14
CA TYR A 74 5.43 -7.83 19.97
C TYR A 74 4.13 -7.21 20.51
N PHE A 75 3.00 -7.48 19.82
CA PHE A 75 1.66 -7.03 20.22
C PHE A 75 0.57 -7.85 19.49
N PRO A 76 -0.69 -7.83 19.93
CA PRO A 76 -1.79 -8.42 19.19
C PRO A 76 -1.99 -7.72 17.83
N ALA A 77 -1.91 -8.47 16.74
CA ALA A 77 -2.07 -7.94 15.38
C ALA A 77 -2.65 -9.00 14.43
N PRO A 78 -3.38 -8.55 13.38
CA PRO A 78 -3.96 -9.45 12.40
C PRO A 78 -2.93 -10.02 11.43
N ASN A 79 -3.38 -10.94 10.60
CA ASN A 79 -2.68 -11.39 9.40
C ASN A 79 -3.31 -10.73 8.17
N TYR A 80 -2.75 -9.63 7.72
CA TYR A 80 -3.18 -8.86 6.53
C TYR A 80 -2.13 -8.87 5.42
N ARG A 81 -1.30 -9.93 5.38
CA ARG A 81 -0.28 -10.06 4.35
C ARG A 81 -0.90 -10.22 2.97
N LEU A 82 -0.32 -9.53 1.99
CA LEU A 82 -0.53 -9.83 0.58
C LEU A 82 0.09 -11.21 0.27
N THR A 83 -0.57 -12.02 -0.54
CA THR A 83 -0.01 -13.30 -0.98
C THR A 83 1.01 -13.08 -2.10
N GLU A 84 1.94 -14.02 -2.28
CA GLU A 84 2.91 -14.01 -3.40
C GLU A 84 2.19 -13.96 -4.77
N LEU A 85 1.05 -14.65 -4.90
CA LEU A 85 0.25 -14.60 -6.12
C LEU A 85 -0.28 -13.19 -6.40
N GLN A 86 -0.80 -12.52 -5.39
CA GLN A 86 -1.25 -11.13 -5.51
C GLN A 86 -0.08 -10.18 -5.81
N GLY A 87 1.08 -10.40 -5.17
CA GLY A 87 2.31 -9.65 -5.45
C GLY A 87 2.75 -9.78 -6.91
N ALA A 88 2.74 -10.99 -7.47
CA ALA A 88 3.07 -11.24 -8.87
C ALA A 88 2.08 -10.54 -9.82
N VAL A 89 0.78 -10.56 -9.51
CA VAL A 89 -0.23 -9.84 -10.28
C VAL A 89 0.00 -8.33 -10.20
N ALA A 90 0.29 -7.78 -9.01
CA ALA A 90 0.58 -6.35 -8.84
C ALA A 90 1.77 -5.91 -9.69
N LEU A 91 2.86 -6.68 -9.70
CA LEU A 91 4.03 -6.42 -10.54
C LEU A 91 3.71 -6.40 -12.03
N ALA A 92 2.82 -7.28 -12.49
CA ALA A 92 2.37 -7.33 -13.89
C ALA A 92 1.40 -6.19 -14.25
N GLN A 93 0.66 -5.66 -13.27
CA GLN A 93 -0.28 -4.56 -13.45
C GLN A 93 0.39 -3.17 -13.42
N LEU A 94 1.41 -3.00 -12.58
CA LEU A 94 2.05 -1.69 -12.34
C LEU A 94 2.54 -0.99 -13.61
N PRO A 95 3.19 -1.66 -14.59
CA PRO A 95 3.62 -1.02 -15.84
C PRO A 95 2.48 -0.48 -16.71
N LYS A 96 1.23 -0.91 -16.47
CA LYS A 96 0.05 -0.49 -17.23
C LYS A 96 -0.64 0.74 -16.63
N LEU A 97 -0.20 1.20 -15.44
CA LEU A 97 -0.89 2.24 -14.68
C LEU A 97 -1.15 3.50 -15.50
N ASP A 98 -0.13 4.05 -16.14
CA ASP A 98 -0.27 5.31 -16.88
C ASP A 98 -1.26 5.19 -18.05
N GLN A 99 -1.25 4.06 -18.76
CA GLN A 99 -2.20 3.77 -19.84
C GLN A 99 -3.64 3.67 -19.30
N VAL A 100 -3.83 2.98 -18.16
CA VAL A 100 -5.16 2.81 -17.55
C VAL A 100 -5.68 4.15 -17.02
N VAL A 101 -4.81 4.96 -16.42
CA VAL A 101 -5.17 6.31 -15.94
C VAL A 101 -5.57 7.21 -17.11
N ALA A 102 -4.82 7.19 -18.22
CA ALA A 102 -5.16 7.96 -19.41
C ALA A 102 -6.54 7.55 -19.95
N ALA A 103 -6.79 6.26 -20.15
CA ALA A 103 -8.05 5.74 -20.68
C ALA A 103 -9.28 5.99 -19.76
N ARG A 104 -9.07 6.35 -18.48
CA ARG A 104 -10.17 6.71 -17.56
C ARG A 104 -10.44 8.21 -17.47
N ARG A 105 -9.57 9.03 -18.06
CA ARG A 105 -9.73 10.50 -18.13
C ARG A 105 -10.48 10.95 -19.38
N ASP A 106 -10.48 10.13 -20.41
CA ASP A 106 -11.22 10.30 -21.68
C ASP A 106 -12.69 9.89 -21.50
#